data_dcea5d3f6f088645929bc5451e9bf749
#
_entry.id   dcea5d3f6f088645929bc5451e9bf749
#
_cell.length_a   1.000
_cell.length_b   1.000
_cell.length_c   1.000
_cell.angle_alpha   90.00
_cell.angle_beta   90.00
_cell.angle_gamma   90.00
#
_symmetry.space_group_name_H-M   'P 1'
#
loop_
_entity.id
_entity.type
_entity.pdbx_description
1 polymer ?
#
loop_
_entity_poly.entity_id
_entity_poly.type
_entity_poly.pdbx_seq_one_letter_code
_entity_poly.pdbx_strand_id
1 'polypeptide(L)'
;MEVIMEEQQTLDKLIQQTYDWLVAAKYSKGTVYSFKCITNQLKTYAVGKNEIYFSMDLALSFLEDHYHLSSGIRDKKPCFLRFMEMLSDFKLNNSVMIKERKREYQFPEVFLPAVEGYNKYRRSINIKEDSILRTQLYLERFFDFLEGKGCCSFEKITISVIYDFIAALSCFSKPTAAATLRAVKFFLEYSFKNGFYDMDTYKRIPCIHYNKNSTLPSVYTAEEVSKTLAEIDLGNPG
;
A
#
# COMPACT_ATOMS: atom_id res chain seq x y z
N MET A 1 42.99 -16.00 -22.02
CA MET A 1 41.95 -15.35 -21.18
C MET A 1 40.70 -15.36 -22.02
N GLU A 2 39.92 -16.46 -21.97
CA GLU A 2 38.65 -16.60 -22.69
C GLU A 2 37.64 -15.65 -22.03
N VAL A 3 37.22 -14.66 -22.80
CA VAL A 3 36.06 -13.82 -22.42
C VAL A 3 34.84 -14.73 -22.64
N ILE A 4 34.31 -15.27 -21.56
CA ILE A 4 33.00 -15.92 -21.54
C ILE A 4 32.01 -14.85 -21.95
N MET A 5 31.58 -14.86 -23.21
CA MET A 5 30.45 -14.08 -23.66
C MET A 5 29.20 -14.64 -22.93
N GLU A 6 28.77 -14.02 -21.83
CA GLU A 6 27.48 -14.31 -21.24
C GLU A 6 26.42 -14.09 -22.32
N GLU A 7 25.73 -15.19 -22.68
CA GLU A 7 24.62 -15.18 -23.61
C GLU A 7 23.55 -14.20 -23.05
N GLN A 8 23.45 -13.01 -23.66
CA GLN A 8 22.49 -12.01 -23.17
C GLN A 8 21.10 -12.59 -23.21
N GLN A 9 20.47 -12.64 -22.05
CA GLN A 9 19.12 -13.16 -21.87
C GLN A 9 18.10 -12.25 -22.55
N THR A 10 17.24 -12.82 -23.42
CA THR A 10 16.17 -12.04 -24.06
C THR A 10 15.14 -11.55 -23.06
N LEU A 11 14.48 -10.41 -23.37
CA LEU A 11 13.44 -9.82 -22.55
C LEU A 11 12.32 -10.83 -22.22
N ASP A 12 11.89 -11.62 -23.18
CA ASP A 12 10.86 -12.64 -22.98
C ASP A 12 11.26 -13.71 -21.97
N LYS A 13 12.49 -14.24 -22.10
CA LYS A 13 13.03 -15.24 -21.18
C LYS A 13 13.17 -14.66 -19.77
N LEU A 14 13.67 -13.43 -19.65
CA LEU A 14 13.79 -12.72 -18.38
C LEU A 14 12.43 -12.55 -17.69
N ILE A 15 11.41 -12.08 -18.42
CA ILE A 15 10.06 -11.89 -17.89
C ILE A 15 9.48 -13.23 -17.42
N GLN A 16 9.60 -14.29 -18.22
CA GLN A 16 9.07 -15.60 -17.86
C GLN A 16 9.73 -16.15 -16.59
N GLN A 17 11.06 -16.09 -16.51
CA GLN A 17 11.77 -16.56 -15.32
C GLN A 17 11.45 -15.75 -14.07
N THR A 18 11.34 -14.42 -14.20
CA THR A 18 10.92 -13.56 -13.09
C THR A 18 9.49 -13.89 -12.64
N TYR A 19 8.59 -14.16 -13.58
CA TYR A 19 7.23 -14.59 -13.29
C TYR A 19 7.20 -15.91 -12.52
N ASP A 20 7.92 -16.91 -12.98
CA ASP A 20 8.00 -18.22 -12.34
C ASP A 20 8.58 -18.13 -10.92
N TRP A 21 9.59 -17.27 -10.76
CA TRP A 21 10.15 -16.98 -9.44
C TRP A 21 9.13 -16.31 -8.51
N LEU A 22 8.36 -15.33 -8.99
CA LEU A 22 7.30 -14.67 -8.18
C LEU A 22 6.23 -15.67 -7.72
N VAL A 23 5.86 -16.62 -8.58
CA VAL A 23 4.93 -17.69 -8.23
C VAL A 23 5.53 -18.62 -7.18
N ALA A 24 6.77 -19.06 -7.36
CA ALA A 24 7.48 -19.92 -6.41
C ALA A 24 7.67 -19.23 -5.04
N ALA A 25 7.97 -17.94 -5.04
CA ALA A 25 8.09 -17.10 -3.83
C ALA A 25 6.73 -16.75 -3.18
N LYS A 26 5.63 -17.31 -3.68
CA LYS A 26 4.26 -17.15 -3.13
C LYS A 26 3.78 -15.69 -3.06
N TYR A 27 4.14 -14.88 -4.04
CA TYR A 27 3.56 -13.55 -4.15
C TYR A 27 2.03 -13.64 -4.34
N SER A 28 1.31 -12.59 -3.90
CA SER A 28 -0.15 -12.58 -4.04
C SER A 28 -0.58 -12.72 -5.50
N LYS A 29 -1.70 -13.40 -5.75
CA LYS A 29 -2.27 -13.57 -7.11
C LYS A 29 -2.43 -12.22 -7.82
N GLY A 30 -2.85 -11.18 -7.09
CA GLY A 30 -3.00 -9.82 -7.62
C GLY A 30 -1.67 -9.20 -8.06
N THR A 31 -0.58 -9.41 -7.30
CA THR A 31 0.76 -8.93 -7.68
C THR A 31 1.27 -9.64 -8.93
N VAL A 32 1.15 -10.96 -8.98
CA VAL A 32 1.57 -11.78 -10.12
C VAL A 32 0.79 -11.41 -11.38
N TYR A 33 -0.53 -11.22 -11.27
CA TYR A 33 -1.37 -10.77 -12.37
C TYR A 33 -0.96 -9.37 -12.86
N SER A 34 -0.77 -8.42 -11.96
CA SER A 34 -0.36 -7.06 -12.32
C SER A 34 1.03 -7.05 -12.98
N PHE A 35 1.97 -7.85 -12.47
CA PHE A 35 3.28 -8.04 -13.11
C PHE A 35 3.13 -8.51 -14.55
N LYS A 36 2.33 -9.56 -14.78
CA LYS A 36 2.08 -10.11 -16.12
C LYS A 36 1.49 -9.05 -17.07
N CYS A 37 0.48 -8.30 -16.63
CA CYS A 37 -0.15 -7.26 -17.44
C CYS A 37 0.86 -6.17 -17.87
N ILE A 38 1.67 -5.68 -16.92
CA ILE A 38 2.61 -4.59 -17.19
C ILE A 38 3.79 -5.06 -18.04
N THR A 39 4.30 -6.25 -17.79
CA THR A 39 5.40 -6.81 -18.60
C THR A 39 4.96 -7.17 -20.01
N ASN A 40 3.70 -7.54 -20.23
CA ASN A 40 3.16 -7.69 -21.60
C ASN A 40 3.13 -6.35 -22.35
N GLN A 41 2.76 -5.25 -21.67
CA GLN A 41 2.84 -3.92 -22.28
C GLN A 41 4.29 -3.54 -22.60
N LEU A 42 5.24 -3.85 -21.69
CA LEU A 42 6.66 -3.63 -21.93
C LEU A 42 7.16 -4.42 -23.15
N LYS A 43 6.74 -5.69 -23.32
CA LYS A 43 7.08 -6.51 -24.50
C LYS A 43 6.60 -5.83 -25.80
N THR A 44 5.34 -5.41 -25.84
CA THR A 44 4.78 -4.71 -27.01
C THR A 44 5.55 -3.43 -27.32
N TYR A 45 5.91 -2.68 -26.29
CA TYR A 45 6.71 -1.47 -26.42
C TYR A 45 8.12 -1.76 -26.96
N ALA A 46 8.80 -2.79 -26.42
CA ALA A 46 10.12 -3.20 -26.84
C ALA A 46 10.16 -3.63 -28.31
N VAL A 47 9.14 -4.37 -28.78
CA VAL A 47 8.99 -4.71 -30.20
C VAL A 47 8.88 -3.46 -31.06
N GLY A 48 8.11 -2.47 -30.64
CA GLY A 48 8.01 -1.18 -31.37
C GLY A 48 9.30 -0.36 -31.42
N LYS A 49 10.23 -0.60 -30.49
CA LYS A 49 11.56 0.02 -30.43
C LYS A 49 12.66 -0.87 -31.04
N ASN A 50 12.35 -2.07 -31.57
CA ASN A 50 13.28 -3.10 -32.03
C ASN A 50 14.28 -3.55 -30.94
N GLU A 51 13.89 -3.52 -29.69
CA GLU A 51 14.69 -3.95 -28.55
C GLU A 51 14.34 -5.39 -28.16
N ILE A 52 15.36 -6.26 -28.12
CA ILE A 52 15.20 -7.70 -27.76
C ILE A 52 15.60 -7.96 -26.32
N TYR A 53 16.43 -7.10 -25.75
CA TYR A 53 17.01 -7.26 -24.43
C TYR A 53 16.46 -6.21 -23.46
N PHE A 54 16.33 -6.61 -22.19
CA PHE A 54 15.99 -5.68 -21.13
C PHE A 54 17.15 -4.75 -20.83
N SER A 55 16.88 -3.43 -20.86
CA SER A 55 17.78 -2.39 -20.36
C SER A 55 17.03 -1.45 -19.43
N MET A 56 17.74 -0.74 -18.57
CA MET A 56 17.12 0.25 -17.70
C MET A 56 16.60 1.44 -18.54
N ASP A 57 17.28 1.78 -19.65
CA ASP A 57 16.84 2.84 -20.55
C ASP A 57 15.52 2.49 -21.23
N LEU A 58 15.35 1.24 -21.68
CA LEU A 58 14.09 0.74 -22.21
C LEU A 58 12.97 0.83 -21.15
N ALA A 59 13.26 0.43 -19.92
CA ALA A 59 12.30 0.45 -18.82
C ALA A 59 11.89 1.89 -18.46
N LEU A 60 12.83 2.83 -18.38
CA LEU A 60 12.55 4.23 -18.09
C LEU A 60 11.78 4.91 -19.22
N SER A 61 12.16 4.66 -20.48
CA SER A 61 11.45 5.19 -21.65
C SER A 61 10.01 4.64 -21.69
N PHE A 62 9.81 3.35 -21.42
CA PHE A 62 8.48 2.76 -21.32
C PHE A 62 7.62 3.42 -20.22
N LEU A 63 8.22 3.64 -19.04
CA LEU A 63 7.52 4.26 -17.92
C LEU A 63 7.20 5.73 -18.21
N GLU A 64 8.08 6.44 -18.92
CA GLU A 64 7.83 7.84 -19.30
C GLU A 64 6.72 7.94 -20.36
N ASP A 65 6.82 7.14 -21.43
CA ASP A 65 5.89 7.22 -22.57
C ASP A 65 4.47 6.76 -22.18
N HIS A 66 4.32 5.80 -21.26
CA HIS A 66 3.01 5.25 -20.88
C HIS A 66 2.46 5.79 -19.58
N TYR A 67 3.30 6.23 -18.67
CA TYR A 67 2.88 6.58 -17.30
C TYR A 67 3.34 7.96 -16.86
N HIS A 68 4.06 8.72 -17.72
CA HIS A 68 4.52 10.08 -17.46
C HIS A 68 5.22 10.21 -16.11
N LEU A 69 6.24 9.38 -15.88
CA LEU A 69 6.93 9.23 -14.60
C LEU A 69 7.50 10.57 -14.09
N SER A 70 8.01 11.40 -15.01
CA SER A 70 8.62 12.70 -14.70
C SER A 70 7.61 13.80 -14.38
N SER A 71 6.33 13.63 -14.72
CA SER A 71 5.30 14.68 -14.56
C SER A 71 4.94 14.99 -13.10
N GLY A 72 5.54 14.30 -12.13
CA GLY A 72 5.32 14.52 -10.72
C GLY A 72 3.92 14.18 -10.20
N ILE A 73 3.04 13.67 -11.06
CA ILE A 73 1.70 13.21 -10.68
C ILE A 73 1.86 11.91 -9.88
N ARG A 74 1.97 12.07 -8.56
CA ARG A 74 2.14 10.97 -7.59
C ARG A 74 0.98 9.97 -7.53
N ASP A 75 -0.10 10.22 -8.24
CA ASP A 75 -1.33 9.42 -8.17
C ASP A 75 -1.24 8.05 -8.86
N LYS A 76 -0.20 7.79 -9.64
CA LYS A 76 -0.05 6.54 -10.37
C LYS A 76 1.16 5.75 -9.90
N LYS A 77 0.90 4.99 -8.93
CA LYS A 77 1.38 3.67 -8.48
C LYS A 77 2.87 3.38 -8.70
N PRO A 78 3.62 3.38 -7.63
CA PRO A 78 4.99 2.86 -7.58
C PRO A 78 5.13 1.37 -7.98
N CYS A 79 4.02 0.65 -8.24
CA CYS A 79 4.08 -0.74 -8.67
C CYS A 79 4.72 -0.93 -10.05
N PHE A 80 4.55 0.02 -10.99
CA PHE A 80 5.19 -0.09 -12.32
C PHE A 80 6.70 -0.01 -12.20
N LEU A 81 7.20 0.98 -11.47
CA LEU A 81 8.62 1.12 -11.19
C LEU A 81 9.15 -0.13 -10.45
N ARG A 82 8.39 -0.63 -9.47
CA ARG A 82 8.77 -1.85 -8.74
C ARG A 82 8.89 -3.07 -9.64
N PHE A 83 8.03 -3.21 -10.65
CA PHE A 83 8.14 -4.33 -11.58
C PHE A 83 9.36 -4.21 -12.50
N MET A 84 9.75 -3.00 -12.91
CA MET A 84 11.01 -2.78 -13.62
C MET A 84 12.22 -3.08 -12.73
N GLU A 85 12.17 -2.66 -11.45
CA GLU A 85 13.19 -3.04 -10.46
C GLU A 85 13.29 -4.56 -10.31
N MET A 86 12.16 -5.29 -10.25
CA MET A 86 12.15 -6.76 -10.15
C MET A 86 12.81 -7.41 -11.34
N LEU A 87 12.58 -6.92 -12.56
CA LEU A 87 13.26 -7.43 -13.75
C LEU A 87 14.76 -7.16 -13.70
N SER A 88 15.16 -5.97 -13.25
CA SER A 88 16.57 -5.61 -13.07
C SER A 88 17.25 -6.47 -12.01
N ASP A 89 16.61 -6.63 -10.84
CA ASP A 89 17.11 -7.48 -9.77
C ASP A 89 17.32 -8.91 -10.26
N PHE A 90 16.32 -9.45 -10.98
CA PHE A 90 16.39 -10.83 -11.48
C PHE A 90 17.45 -11.00 -12.56
N LYS A 91 17.61 -10.01 -13.46
CA LYS A 91 18.67 -10.01 -14.47
C LYS A 91 20.07 -10.05 -13.85
N LEU A 92 20.27 -9.34 -12.71
CA LEU A 92 21.58 -9.24 -12.07
C LEU A 92 21.87 -10.39 -11.11
N ASN A 93 20.85 -10.88 -10.39
CA ASN A 93 21.05 -11.77 -9.24
C ASN A 93 20.30 -13.11 -9.36
N ASN A 94 19.59 -13.38 -10.46
CA ASN A 94 18.65 -14.50 -10.62
C ASN A 94 17.61 -14.61 -9.47
N SER A 95 17.36 -13.50 -8.80
CA SER A 95 16.40 -13.39 -7.68
C SER A 95 15.93 -11.96 -7.55
N VAL A 96 14.69 -11.79 -7.07
CA VAL A 96 14.17 -10.44 -6.76
C VAL A 96 14.54 -10.08 -5.33
N MET A 97 15.17 -8.94 -5.13
CA MET A 97 15.50 -8.45 -3.79
C MET A 97 14.22 -8.08 -3.04
N ILE A 98 13.93 -8.82 -1.97
CA ILE A 98 12.82 -8.52 -1.09
C ILE A 98 13.25 -7.34 -0.20
N LYS A 99 12.75 -6.16 -0.52
CA LYS A 99 12.91 -5.01 0.38
C LYS A 99 12.00 -5.22 1.58
N GLU A 100 12.50 -5.82 2.64
CA GLU A 100 11.78 -5.87 3.92
C GLU A 100 11.62 -4.43 4.43
N ARG A 101 10.47 -3.85 4.18
CA ARG A 101 10.10 -2.59 4.81
C ARG A 101 9.54 -2.90 6.20
N LYS A 102 10.39 -3.28 7.14
CA LYS A 102 10.03 -3.20 8.55
C LYS A 102 10.02 -1.72 8.91
N ARG A 103 8.85 -1.11 8.86
CA ARG A 103 8.67 0.21 9.42
C ARG A 103 8.59 0.05 10.93
N GLU A 104 9.59 0.56 11.63
CA GLU A 104 9.54 0.72 13.08
C GLU A 104 8.77 2.01 13.38
N TYR A 105 7.73 1.87 14.19
CA TYR A 105 6.94 2.99 14.67
C TYR A 105 7.54 3.47 15.99
N GLN A 106 7.76 4.77 16.08
CA GLN A 106 8.27 5.39 17.29
C GLN A 106 7.10 5.98 18.09
N PHE A 107 7.10 5.70 19.38
CA PHE A 107 6.07 6.21 20.29
C PHE A 107 6.75 6.93 21.46
N PRO A 108 6.18 8.05 21.96
CA PRO A 108 6.73 8.71 23.15
C PRO A 108 6.73 7.75 24.34
N GLU A 109 7.81 7.78 25.14
CA GLU A 109 8.06 6.84 26.25
C GLU A 109 6.87 6.74 27.21
N VAL A 110 6.19 7.84 27.48
CA VAL A 110 5.03 7.91 28.38
C VAL A 110 3.87 7.03 27.91
N PHE A 111 3.67 6.91 26.58
CA PHE A 111 2.58 6.12 25.99
C PHE A 111 2.99 4.70 25.63
N LEU A 112 4.29 4.41 25.62
CA LEU A 112 4.84 3.13 25.18
C LEU A 112 4.25 1.92 25.92
N PRO A 113 4.14 1.92 27.28
CA PRO A 113 3.55 0.78 28.00
C PRO A 113 2.10 0.50 27.59
N ALA A 114 1.32 1.55 27.34
CA ALA A 114 -0.07 1.39 26.91
C ALA A 114 -0.17 0.86 25.47
N VAL A 115 0.70 1.32 24.57
CA VAL A 115 0.76 0.86 23.17
C VAL A 115 1.18 -0.60 23.09
N GLU A 116 2.20 -1.00 23.85
CA GLU A 116 2.67 -2.40 23.92
C GLU A 116 1.60 -3.32 24.49
N GLY A 117 0.97 -2.91 25.60
CA GLY A 117 -0.15 -3.62 26.20
C GLY A 117 -1.32 -3.78 25.24
N TYR A 118 -1.65 -2.71 24.49
CA TYR A 118 -2.71 -2.75 23.49
C TYR A 118 -2.38 -3.68 22.32
N ASN A 119 -1.16 -3.67 21.85
CA ASN A 119 -0.72 -4.58 20.79
C ASN A 119 -0.74 -6.05 21.26
N LYS A 120 -0.31 -6.32 22.50
CA LYS A 120 -0.39 -7.65 23.13
C LYS A 120 -1.84 -8.11 23.25
N TYR A 121 -2.74 -7.25 23.72
CA TYR A 121 -4.18 -7.53 23.78
C TYR A 121 -4.73 -7.85 22.39
N ARG A 122 -4.40 -7.08 21.36
CA ARG A 122 -4.90 -7.34 20.01
C ARG A 122 -4.41 -8.67 19.44
N ARG A 123 -3.17 -9.08 19.74
CA ARG A 123 -2.67 -10.41 19.39
C ARG A 123 -3.43 -11.53 20.12
N SER A 124 -3.75 -11.34 21.39
CA SER A 124 -4.49 -12.34 22.18
C SER A 124 -5.91 -12.60 21.66
N ILE A 125 -6.53 -11.62 20.98
CA ILE A 125 -7.82 -11.75 20.31
C ILE A 125 -7.70 -12.07 18.81
N ASN A 126 -6.56 -12.62 18.38
CA ASN A 126 -6.29 -13.10 17.02
C ASN A 126 -6.41 -12.03 15.92
N ILE A 127 -6.11 -10.77 16.19
CA ILE A 127 -5.99 -9.73 15.15
C ILE A 127 -4.70 -9.98 14.35
N LYS A 128 -4.83 -9.98 13.02
CA LYS A 128 -3.69 -10.16 12.10
C LYS A 128 -2.63 -9.09 12.30
N GLU A 129 -1.35 -9.47 12.20
CA GLU A 129 -0.21 -8.57 12.40
C GLU A 129 -0.26 -7.35 11.48
N ASP A 130 -0.62 -7.51 10.20
CA ASP A 130 -0.79 -6.39 9.28
C ASP A 130 -1.80 -5.34 9.77
N SER A 131 -2.86 -5.78 10.46
CA SER A 131 -3.86 -4.89 11.05
C SER A 131 -3.33 -4.19 12.30
N ILE A 132 -2.44 -4.84 13.05
CA ILE A 132 -1.75 -4.26 14.19
C ILE A 132 -0.78 -3.18 13.69
N LEU A 133 0.06 -3.49 12.71
CA LEU A 133 0.99 -2.55 12.09
C LEU A 133 0.28 -1.32 11.51
N ARG A 134 -0.87 -1.54 10.84
CA ARG A 134 -1.69 -0.43 10.33
C ARG A 134 -2.25 0.45 11.45
N THR A 135 -2.62 -0.16 12.58
CA THR A 135 -3.07 0.61 13.75
C THR A 135 -1.92 1.42 14.34
N GLN A 136 -0.72 0.86 14.43
CA GLN A 136 0.47 1.59 14.89
C GLN A 136 0.74 2.84 14.04
N LEU A 137 0.59 2.75 12.71
CA LEU A 137 0.68 3.92 11.83
C LEU A 137 -0.34 5.02 12.20
N TYR A 138 -1.56 4.62 12.55
CA TYR A 138 -2.59 5.59 12.93
C TYR A 138 -2.34 6.19 14.33
N LEU A 139 -1.80 5.40 15.25
CA LEU A 139 -1.42 5.87 16.57
C LEU A 139 -0.19 6.80 16.52
N GLU A 140 0.81 6.49 15.70
CA GLU A 140 1.96 7.35 15.45
C GLU A 140 1.48 8.76 15.05
N ARG A 141 0.58 8.88 14.07
CA ARG A 141 0.01 10.17 13.67
C ARG A 141 -0.69 10.92 14.80
N PHE A 142 -1.34 10.18 15.69
CA PHE A 142 -1.99 10.78 16.85
C PHE A 142 -0.96 11.30 17.85
N PHE A 143 0.07 10.52 18.13
CA PHE A 143 1.13 10.94 19.05
C PHE A 143 1.98 12.08 18.49
N ASP A 144 2.30 12.07 17.19
CA ASP A 144 2.97 13.21 16.53
C ASP A 144 2.14 14.51 16.68
N PHE A 145 0.83 14.40 16.53
CA PHE A 145 -0.07 15.53 16.76
C PHE A 145 -0.06 16.00 18.23
N LEU A 146 -0.10 15.06 19.18
CA LEU A 146 -0.04 15.37 20.61
C LEU A 146 1.28 16.05 20.98
N GLU A 147 2.38 15.57 20.46
CA GLU A 147 3.71 16.15 20.65
C GLU A 147 3.76 17.60 20.11
N GLY A 148 3.24 17.82 18.90
CA GLY A 148 3.12 19.16 18.30
C GLY A 148 2.25 20.13 19.11
N LYS A 149 1.34 19.61 19.95
CA LYS A 149 0.51 20.38 20.89
C LYS A 149 1.09 20.48 22.30
N GLY A 150 2.25 19.87 22.57
CA GLY A 150 2.84 19.81 23.92
C GLY A 150 2.06 18.92 24.90
N CYS A 151 1.29 17.98 24.38
CA CYS A 151 0.49 17.01 25.17
C CYS A 151 1.31 15.75 25.43
N CYS A 152 2.24 15.78 26.40
CA CYS A 152 3.18 14.70 26.68
C CYS A 152 2.67 13.72 27.77
N SER A 153 1.39 13.71 28.14
CA SER A 153 0.83 12.78 29.12
C SER A 153 -0.63 12.47 28.83
N PHE A 154 -1.15 11.35 29.37
CA PHE A 154 -2.55 10.96 29.22
C PHE A 154 -3.52 12.01 29.78
N GLU A 155 -3.19 12.64 30.89
CA GLU A 155 -4.00 13.65 31.54
C GLU A 155 -4.30 14.87 30.65
N LYS A 156 -3.39 15.18 29.73
CA LYS A 156 -3.54 16.27 28.77
C LYS A 156 -4.40 15.92 27.55
N ILE A 157 -4.75 14.66 27.38
CA ILE A 157 -5.61 14.21 26.28
C ILE A 157 -7.07 14.49 26.60
N THR A 158 -7.45 15.75 26.50
CA THR A 158 -8.83 16.18 26.74
C THR A 158 -9.70 16.01 25.48
N ILE A 159 -11.02 16.12 25.63
CA ILE A 159 -11.93 16.07 24.49
C ILE A 159 -11.68 17.21 23.49
N SER A 160 -11.23 18.38 23.95
CA SER A 160 -10.83 19.49 23.08
C SER A 160 -9.67 19.13 22.20
N VAL A 161 -8.62 18.51 22.76
CA VAL A 161 -7.45 18.04 22.00
C VAL A 161 -7.86 17.00 20.94
N ILE A 162 -8.83 16.14 21.26
CA ILE A 162 -9.34 15.16 20.30
C ILE A 162 -10.12 15.85 19.17
N TYR A 163 -10.90 16.87 19.43
CA TYR A 163 -11.57 17.64 18.37
C TYR A 163 -10.58 18.41 17.49
N ASP A 164 -9.51 18.96 18.07
CA ASP A 164 -8.42 19.58 17.30
C ASP A 164 -7.75 18.53 16.38
N PHE A 165 -7.53 17.31 16.90
CA PHE A 165 -7.00 16.21 16.09
C PHE A 165 -7.95 15.84 14.94
N ILE A 166 -9.25 15.75 15.20
CA ILE A 166 -10.25 15.49 14.14
C ILE A 166 -10.20 16.58 13.06
N ALA A 167 -10.06 17.84 13.44
CA ALA A 167 -9.90 18.93 12.49
C ALA A 167 -8.60 18.78 11.67
N ALA A 168 -7.50 18.38 12.31
CA ALA A 168 -6.23 18.11 11.61
C ALA A 168 -6.31 16.93 10.62
N LEU A 169 -7.23 15.97 10.85
CA LEU A 169 -7.45 14.87 9.91
C LEU A 169 -8.13 15.27 8.59
N SER A 170 -8.58 16.51 8.44
CA SER A 170 -9.23 17.02 7.22
C SER A 170 -8.31 16.99 5.99
N CYS A 171 -6.99 16.97 6.17
CA CYS A 171 -6.01 16.84 5.09
C CYS A 171 -5.95 15.42 4.49
N PHE A 172 -6.55 14.42 5.16
CA PHE A 172 -6.60 13.05 4.67
C PHE A 172 -7.93 12.74 3.98
N SER A 173 -7.92 11.68 3.17
CA SER A 173 -9.17 11.15 2.61
C SER A 173 -10.13 10.70 3.74
N LYS A 174 -11.44 10.84 3.52
CA LYS A 174 -12.46 10.43 4.50
C LYS A 174 -12.28 8.99 5.03
N PRO A 175 -11.97 7.97 4.18
CA PRO A 175 -11.68 6.62 4.68
C PRO A 175 -10.47 6.56 5.61
N THR A 176 -9.40 7.30 5.29
CA THR A 176 -8.18 7.34 6.10
C THR A 176 -8.44 8.03 7.44
N ALA A 177 -9.11 9.18 7.42
CA ALA A 177 -9.49 9.91 8.64
C ALA A 177 -10.38 9.04 9.55
N ALA A 178 -11.39 8.37 8.98
CA ALA A 178 -12.26 7.47 9.73
C ALA A 178 -11.51 6.28 10.36
N ALA A 179 -10.56 5.68 9.62
CA ALA A 179 -9.75 4.58 10.13
C ALA A 179 -8.80 5.04 11.24
N THR A 180 -8.16 6.21 11.08
CA THR A 180 -7.28 6.80 12.09
C THR A 180 -8.07 7.10 13.37
N LEU A 181 -9.21 7.77 13.26
CA LEU A 181 -10.02 8.13 14.41
C LEU A 181 -10.55 6.90 15.15
N ARG A 182 -10.94 5.85 14.41
CA ARG A 182 -11.37 4.57 15.01
C ARG A 182 -10.22 3.90 15.78
N ALA A 183 -9.01 3.93 15.23
CA ALA A 183 -7.83 3.37 15.90
C ALA A 183 -7.54 4.09 17.23
N VAL A 184 -7.59 5.42 17.23
CA VAL A 184 -7.43 6.24 18.44
C VAL A 184 -8.53 5.95 19.45
N LYS A 185 -9.79 5.88 19.01
CA LYS A 185 -10.91 5.56 19.89
C LYS A 185 -10.71 4.24 20.62
N PHE A 186 -10.36 3.17 19.91
CA PHE A 186 -10.15 1.86 20.52
C PHE A 186 -8.91 1.80 21.42
N PHE A 187 -7.86 2.55 21.07
CA PHE A 187 -6.68 2.68 21.93
C PHE A 187 -7.02 3.38 23.24
N LEU A 188 -7.73 4.52 23.19
CA LEU A 188 -8.14 5.24 24.39
C LEU A 188 -9.13 4.45 25.24
N GLU A 189 -10.04 3.69 24.60
CA GLU A 189 -10.92 2.74 25.32
C GLU A 189 -10.12 1.66 26.06
N TYR A 190 -9.12 1.07 25.40
CA TYR A 190 -8.22 0.11 26.02
C TYR A 190 -7.45 0.74 27.17
N SER A 191 -6.88 1.93 26.95
CA SER A 191 -6.10 2.64 27.97
C SER A 191 -6.94 3.00 29.19
N PHE A 192 -8.19 3.41 29.01
CA PHE A 192 -9.14 3.63 30.09
C PHE A 192 -9.43 2.36 30.87
N LYS A 193 -9.75 1.27 30.21
CA LYS A 193 -10.08 -0.02 30.84
C LYS A 193 -8.91 -0.64 31.62
N ASN A 194 -7.68 -0.30 31.28
CA ASN A 194 -6.48 -0.83 31.90
C ASN A 194 -5.76 0.18 32.84
N GLY A 195 -6.41 1.30 33.16
CA GLY A 195 -5.89 2.26 34.14
C GLY A 195 -4.73 3.14 33.68
N PHE A 196 -4.45 3.20 32.36
CA PHE A 196 -3.48 4.16 31.80
C PHE A 196 -4.06 5.54 31.60
N TYR A 197 -5.39 5.66 31.54
CA TYR A 197 -6.11 6.86 31.21
C TYR A 197 -7.41 6.94 32.02
N ASP A 198 -7.61 8.03 32.75
CA ASP A 198 -8.72 8.14 33.70
C ASP A 198 -10.00 8.74 33.11
N MET A 199 -9.92 9.28 31.88
CA MET A 199 -11.04 9.95 31.24
C MET A 199 -11.74 9.05 30.22
N ASP A 200 -13.06 9.04 30.20
CA ASP A 200 -13.88 8.27 29.26
C ASP A 200 -14.13 9.01 27.93
N THR A 201 -13.18 9.86 27.51
CA THR A 201 -13.29 10.68 26.31
C THR A 201 -13.56 9.86 25.05
N TYR A 202 -13.13 8.58 25.01
CA TYR A 202 -13.40 7.69 23.89
C TYR A 202 -14.88 7.52 23.56
N LYS A 203 -15.78 7.66 24.54
CA LYS A 203 -17.23 7.60 24.33
C LYS A 203 -17.76 8.77 23.51
N ARG A 204 -17.08 9.92 23.59
CA ARG A 204 -17.46 11.16 22.91
C ARG A 204 -16.80 11.32 21.53
N ILE A 205 -15.89 10.41 21.16
CA ILE A 205 -15.24 10.42 19.84
C ILE A 205 -16.28 10.05 18.78
N PRO A 206 -16.58 10.94 17.83
CA PRO A 206 -17.57 10.68 16.78
C PRO A 206 -17.08 9.62 15.81
N CYS A 207 -18.00 8.98 15.07
CA CYS A 207 -17.68 8.14 13.94
C CYS A 207 -17.76 8.97 12.67
N ILE A 208 -16.71 8.96 11.86
CA ILE A 208 -16.75 9.55 10.52
C ILE A 208 -17.42 8.55 9.58
N HIS A 209 -18.62 8.89 9.13
CA HIS A 209 -19.35 8.12 8.13
C HIS A 209 -18.92 8.56 6.73
N TYR A 210 -18.65 7.62 5.87
CA TYR A 210 -18.36 7.85 4.45
C TYR A 210 -19.02 6.77 3.60
N ASN A 211 -19.53 7.18 2.45
CA ASN A 211 -20.07 6.23 1.50
C ASN A 211 -18.90 5.62 0.71
N LYS A 212 -18.74 4.30 0.80
CA LYS A 212 -17.71 3.56 0.05
C LYS A 212 -17.91 3.63 -1.47
N ASN A 213 -19.14 3.86 -1.90
CA ASN A 213 -19.55 3.92 -3.30
C ASN A 213 -19.75 5.36 -3.79
N SER A 214 -19.15 6.36 -3.13
CA SER A 214 -19.27 7.77 -3.52
C SER A 214 -18.46 8.16 -4.77
N THR A 215 -17.65 7.28 -5.31
CA THR A 215 -17.12 7.43 -6.66
C THR A 215 -18.28 7.25 -7.63
N LEU A 216 -18.51 8.26 -8.47
CA LEU A 216 -19.45 8.14 -9.59
C LEU A 216 -19.17 6.80 -10.30
N PRO A 217 -20.22 6.00 -10.60
CA PRO A 217 -20.03 4.83 -11.44
C PRO A 217 -19.32 5.26 -12.72
N SER A 218 -18.34 4.48 -13.17
CA SER A 218 -17.75 4.71 -14.48
C SER A 218 -18.90 4.75 -15.49
N VAL A 219 -19.11 5.90 -16.12
CA VAL A 219 -20.12 6.01 -17.16
C VAL A 219 -19.50 5.35 -18.39
N TYR A 220 -19.88 4.11 -18.63
CA TYR A 220 -19.51 3.40 -19.85
C TYR A 220 -20.33 3.98 -21.01
N THR A 221 -19.68 4.23 -22.12
CA THR A 221 -20.37 4.58 -23.37
C THR A 221 -21.16 3.37 -23.88
N ALA A 222 -22.21 3.61 -24.66
CA ALA A 222 -22.99 2.53 -25.25
C ALA A 222 -22.13 1.58 -26.11
N GLU A 223 -21.07 2.10 -26.73
CA GLU A 223 -20.09 1.33 -27.50
C GLU A 223 -19.21 0.42 -26.64
N GLU A 224 -18.76 0.90 -25.46
CA GLU A 224 -17.99 0.10 -24.51
C GLU A 224 -18.86 -1.03 -23.92
N VAL A 225 -20.13 -0.73 -23.61
CA VAL A 225 -21.10 -1.74 -23.15
C VAL A 225 -21.33 -2.80 -24.23
N SER A 226 -21.53 -2.36 -25.48
CA SER A 226 -21.73 -3.28 -26.61
C SER A 226 -20.53 -4.17 -26.87
N LYS A 227 -19.32 -3.61 -26.80
CA LYS A 227 -18.06 -4.39 -26.90
C LYS A 227 -17.96 -5.43 -25.79
N THR A 228 -18.19 -5.03 -24.55
CA THR A 228 -18.12 -5.93 -23.41
C THR A 228 -19.16 -7.05 -23.51
N LEU A 229 -20.37 -6.75 -23.96
CA LEU A 229 -21.42 -7.74 -24.16
C LEU A 229 -21.09 -8.70 -25.32
N ALA A 230 -20.40 -8.23 -26.36
CA ALA A 230 -20.01 -9.08 -27.50
C ALA A 230 -18.87 -10.05 -27.13
N GLU A 231 -18.06 -9.72 -26.11
CA GLU A 231 -16.96 -10.56 -25.61
C GLU A 231 -17.42 -11.55 -24.51
N ILE A 232 -18.66 -11.43 -24.01
CA ILE A 232 -19.20 -12.39 -23.06
C ILE A 232 -19.59 -13.64 -23.82
N ASP A 233 -18.85 -14.72 -23.61
CA ASP A 233 -19.21 -16.06 -24.12
C ASP A 233 -20.44 -16.56 -23.38
N LEU A 234 -21.61 -16.47 -24.06
CA LEU A 234 -22.89 -16.98 -23.57
C LEU A 234 -22.99 -18.50 -23.75
N GLY A 235 -21.89 -19.19 -24.09
CA GLY A 235 -21.87 -20.56 -24.57
C GLY A 235 -21.81 -21.66 -23.52
N ASN A 236 -21.93 -21.38 -22.21
CA ASN A 236 -21.92 -22.47 -21.23
C ASN A 236 -22.95 -22.32 -20.13
N PRO A 237 -24.17 -22.87 -20.31
CA PRO A 237 -25.08 -23.17 -19.20
C PRO A 237 -24.52 -24.44 -18.52
N GLY A 238 -23.75 -24.27 -17.44
CA GLY A 238 -23.31 -25.35 -16.57
C GLY A 238 -24.41 -25.90 -15.71
#